data_a622a5de91dd393ac98da751507931b0
#
_entry.id   a622a5de91dd393ac98da751507931b0
#
_cell.length_a   1.000
_cell.length_b   1.000
_cell.length_c   1.000
_cell.angle_alpha   90.00
_cell.angle_beta   90.00
_cell.angle_gamma   90.00
#
_symmetry.space_group_name_H-M   'P 1'
#
loop_
_entity.id
_entity.type
_entity.pdbx_description
1 polymer ?
#
loop_
_entity_poly.entity_id
_entity_poly.type
_entity_poly.pdbx_seq_one_letter_code
_entity_poly.pdbx_strand_id
1 'polypeptide(L)'
;ADDAARREQRLAIIKMAQSDRFRGVTRHLLKSFLSPDAMADEALVGRVIAMADAVGRENFVLQQHAILGRQDQSDTLRSLDVPVLVVGGSLDTLTPPERSEEIAALTPASQLLILEGVGHLSTLEAPQAVTDALNGFIAHIRHASG
;
A
#
# COMPACT_ATOMS: atom_id res chain seq x y z
N ALA A 1 3.14 -10.33 -8.85
CA ALA A 1 2.44 -11.48 -8.24
C ALA A 1 3.18 -11.93 -6.98
N ASP A 2 2.48 -12.60 -6.04
CA ASP A 2 3.13 -13.17 -4.85
C ASP A 2 4.03 -14.36 -5.26
N ASP A 3 5.22 -14.44 -4.68
CA ASP A 3 6.07 -15.63 -4.74
C ASP A 3 5.48 -16.79 -3.91
N ALA A 4 6.10 -17.97 -3.99
CA ALA A 4 5.61 -19.18 -3.31
C ALA A 4 5.51 -19.00 -1.78
N ALA A 5 6.51 -18.36 -1.17
CA ALA A 5 6.54 -18.14 0.28
C ALA A 5 5.45 -17.17 0.74
N ARG A 6 5.25 -16.07 0.01
CA ARG A 6 4.16 -15.12 0.29
C ARG A 6 2.78 -15.73 0.08
N ARG A 7 2.62 -16.59 -0.95
CA ARG A 7 1.36 -17.33 -1.16
C ARG A 7 1.03 -18.23 0.02
N GLU A 8 2.02 -18.98 0.52
CA GLU A 8 1.83 -19.85 1.69
C GLU A 8 1.46 -19.06 2.94
N GLN A 9 2.16 -17.96 3.22
CA GLN A 9 1.83 -17.04 4.33
C GLN A 9 0.40 -16.52 4.21
N ARG A 10 -0.04 -16.14 3.02
CA ARG A 10 -1.39 -15.61 2.78
C ARG A 10 -2.47 -16.67 2.99
N LEU A 11 -2.22 -17.90 2.55
CA LEU A 11 -3.12 -19.03 2.81
C LEU A 11 -3.26 -19.32 4.32
N ALA A 12 -2.15 -19.24 5.06
CA ALA A 12 -2.18 -19.36 6.52
C ALA A 12 -2.99 -18.23 7.18
N ILE A 13 -2.86 -16.99 6.70
CA ILE A 13 -3.65 -15.84 7.16
C ILE A 13 -5.15 -16.06 6.89
N ILE A 14 -5.52 -16.53 5.70
CA ILE A 14 -6.92 -16.85 5.36
C ILE A 14 -7.47 -17.91 6.33
N LYS A 15 -6.74 -19.00 6.52
CA LYS A 15 -7.14 -20.07 7.44
C LYS A 15 -7.33 -19.56 8.88
N MET A 16 -6.42 -18.71 9.33
CA MET A 16 -6.53 -18.06 10.65
C MET A 16 -7.76 -17.14 10.73
N ALA A 17 -7.99 -16.34 9.69
CA ALA A 17 -9.13 -15.42 9.63
C ALA A 17 -10.49 -16.15 9.63
N GLN A 18 -10.56 -17.34 9.09
CA GLN A 18 -11.77 -18.20 9.08
C GLN A 18 -12.00 -18.91 10.42
N SER A 19 -11.04 -18.88 11.34
CA SER A 19 -11.17 -19.50 12.66
C SER A 19 -11.80 -18.53 13.68
N ASP A 20 -12.32 -19.09 14.79
CA ASP A 20 -12.85 -18.32 15.91
C ASP A 20 -11.77 -17.52 16.68
N ARG A 21 -10.51 -17.70 16.33
CA ARG A 21 -9.35 -17.00 16.91
C ARG A 21 -9.05 -15.67 16.23
N PHE A 22 -9.73 -15.36 15.13
CA PHE A 22 -9.51 -14.08 14.42
C PHE A 22 -9.91 -12.90 15.33
N ARG A 23 -8.99 -11.97 15.49
CA ARG A 23 -9.13 -10.77 16.34
C ARG A 23 -9.12 -9.46 15.55
N GLY A 24 -9.27 -9.54 14.22
CA GLY A 24 -9.16 -8.36 13.38
C GLY A 24 -7.70 -7.83 13.30
N VAL A 25 -7.57 -6.56 12.97
CA VAL A 25 -6.27 -5.88 12.96
C VAL A 25 -5.91 -5.49 14.39
N THR A 26 -4.88 -6.12 14.91
CA THR A 26 -4.36 -5.84 16.26
C THR A 26 -3.29 -4.76 16.21
N ARG A 27 -3.07 -4.08 17.35
CA ARG A 27 -1.97 -3.11 17.49
C ARG A 27 -0.59 -3.71 17.11
N HIS A 28 -0.38 -4.99 17.35
CA HIS A 28 0.85 -5.67 16.96
C HIS A 28 1.00 -5.71 15.42
N LEU A 29 -0.08 -6.01 14.71
CA LEU A 29 -0.09 -6.05 13.25
C LEU A 29 0.11 -4.66 12.64
N LEU A 30 -0.37 -3.60 13.31
CA LEU A 30 -0.20 -2.22 12.83
C LEU A 30 1.26 -1.78 12.68
N LYS A 31 2.19 -2.39 13.43
CA LYS A 31 3.63 -2.15 13.26
C LYS A 31 4.16 -2.48 11.86
N SER A 32 3.42 -3.29 11.10
CA SER A 32 3.76 -3.59 9.70
C SER A 32 3.15 -2.59 8.73
N PHE A 33 2.19 -1.77 9.17
CA PHE A 33 1.49 -0.79 8.33
C PHE A 33 1.95 0.64 8.58
N LEU A 34 2.31 0.94 9.82
CA LEU A 34 2.60 2.29 10.27
C LEU A 34 4.07 2.43 10.67
N SER A 35 4.64 3.60 10.42
CA SER A 35 5.95 3.99 10.92
C SER A 35 5.95 4.05 12.46
N PRO A 36 7.13 4.03 13.13
CA PRO A 36 7.22 4.17 14.57
C PRO A 36 6.56 5.45 15.10
N ASP A 37 6.74 6.58 14.39
CA ASP A 37 6.14 7.86 14.77
C ASP A 37 4.62 7.84 14.63
N ALA A 38 4.09 7.27 13.54
CA ALA A 38 2.66 7.08 13.34
C ALA A 38 2.04 6.13 14.38
N MET A 39 2.79 5.13 14.86
CA MET A 39 2.37 4.26 15.96
C MET A 39 2.27 4.96 17.32
N ALA A 40 2.88 6.12 17.49
CA ALA A 40 2.75 6.95 18.68
C ALA A 40 1.50 7.85 18.63
N ASP A 41 0.90 8.06 17.47
CA ASP A 41 -0.37 8.79 17.30
C ASP A 41 -1.56 7.86 17.58
N GLU A 42 -2.09 7.91 18.80
CA GLU A 42 -3.24 7.08 19.21
C GLU A 42 -4.51 7.37 18.39
N ALA A 43 -4.72 8.58 17.88
CA ALA A 43 -5.87 8.91 17.06
C ALA A 43 -5.76 8.26 15.68
N LEU A 44 -4.56 8.26 15.09
CA LEU A 44 -4.28 7.57 13.82
C LEU A 44 -4.41 6.05 13.99
N VAL A 45 -3.82 5.48 15.03
CA VAL A 45 -3.94 4.05 15.36
C VAL A 45 -5.41 3.65 15.50
N GLY A 46 -6.20 4.40 16.27
CA GLY A 46 -7.63 4.15 16.44
C GLY A 46 -8.41 4.23 15.13
N ARG A 47 -8.08 5.18 14.26
CA ARG A 47 -8.68 5.31 12.92
C ARG A 47 -8.41 4.07 12.05
N VAL A 48 -7.17 3.60 12.01
CA VAL A 48 -6.81 2.43 11.19
C VAL A 48 -7.51 1.16 11.70
N ILE A 49 -7.60 0.97 13.02
CA ILE A 49 -8.35 -0.14 13.61
C ILE A 49 -9.84 -0.05 13.21
N ALA A 50 -10.45 1.12 13.35
CA ALA A 50 -11.86 1.31 13.00
C ALA A 50 -12.14 1.06 11.49
N MET A 51 -11.21 1.46 10.61
CA MET A 51 -11.30 1.13 9.18
C MET A 51 -11.25 -0.37 8.93
N ALA A 52 -10.37 -1.09 9.60
CA ALA A 52 -10.26 -2.54 9.49
C ALA A 52 -11.49 -3.26 10.02
N ASP A 53 -12.05 -2.81 11.14
CA ASP A 53 -13.29 -3.34 11.72
C ASP A 53 -14.48 -3.11 10.80
N ALA A 54 -14.56 -1.96 10.14
CA ALA A 54 -15.61 -1.65 9.15
C ALA A 54 -15.54 -2.55 7.91
N VAL A 55 -14.34 -2.95 7.48
CA VAL A 55 -14.15 -3.94 6.39
C VAL A 55 -14.69 -5.30 6.81
N GLY A 56 -14.40 -5.72 8.03
CA GLY A 56 -14.85 -6.97 8.60
C GLY A 56 -14.13 -8.21 8.06
N ARG A 57 -14.33 -9.32 8.77
CA ARG A 57 -13.64 -10.60 8.50
C ARG A 57 -13.92 -11.17 7.10
N GLU A 58 -15.17 -11.16 6.69
CA GLU A 58 -15.57 -11.76 5.41
C GLU A 58 -14.91 -11.03 4.23
N ASN A 59 -14.98 -9.70 4.21
CA ASN A 59 -14.35 -8.91 3.17
C ASN A 59 -12.82 -9.02 3.21
N PHE A 60 -12.22 -9.11 4.42
CA PHE A 60 -10.78 -9.37 4.55
C PHE A 60 -10.39 -10.68 3.86
N VAL A 61 -11.12 -11.77 4.07
CA VAL A 61 -10.87 -13.07 3.41
C VAL A 61 -11.01 -12.95 1.89
N LEU A 62 -12.06 -12.28 1.40
CA LEU A 62 -12.26 -12.04 -0.03
C LEU A 62 -11.09 -11.24 -0.65
N GLN A 63 -10.60 -10.21 0.04
CA GLN A 63 -9.44 -9.43 -0.38
C GLN A 63 -8.17 -10.28 -0.46
N GLN A 64 -7.93 -11.18 0.52
CA GLN A 64 -6.79 -12.09 0.48
C GLN A 64 -6.87 -13.04 -0.73
N HIS A 65 -8.05 -13.57 -1.05
CA HIS A 65 -8.23 -14.39 -2.26
C HIS A 65 -8.00 -13.60 -3.55
N ALA A 66 -8.46 -12.35 -3.61
CA ALA A 66 -8.21 -11.47 -4.76
C ALA A 66 -6.70 -11.22 -4.96
N ILE A 67 -5.95 -11.03 -3.87
CA ILE A 67 -4.49 -10.88 -3.93
C ILE A 67 -3.81 -12.16 -4.44
N LEU A 68 -4.23 -13.34 -3.97
CA LEU A 68 -3.70 -14.63 -4.44
C LEU A 68 -3.91 -14.84 -5.95
N GLY A 69 -4.98 -14.27 -6.50
CA GLY A 69 -5.30 -14.32 -7.94
C GLY A 69 -4.58 -13.29 -8.81
N ARG A 70 -3.79 -12.37 -8.25
CA ARG A 70 -3.09 -11.34 -9.04
C ARG A 70 -2.11 -11.94 -10.02
N GLN A 71 -2.22 -11.50 -11.26
CA GLN A 71 -1.24 -11.77 -12.31
C GLN A 71 -0.08 -10.77 -12.22
N ASP A 72 1.06 -11.13 -12.78
CA ASP A 72 2.15 -10.18 -13.00
C ASP A 72 1.69 -9.11 -13.99
N GLN A 73 1.89 -7.84 -13.64
CA GLN A 73 1.50 -6.68 -14.44
C GLN A 73 2.71 -5.92 -15.00
N SER A 74 3.90 -6.52 -14.95
CA SER A 74 5.13 -5.86 -15.41
C SER A 74 5.06 -5.44 -16.88
N ASP A 75 4.46 -6.26 -17.76
CA ASP A 75 4.29 -5.92 -19.16
C ASP A 75 3.24 -4.82 -19.36
N THR A 76 2.19 -4.80 -18.54
CA THR A 76 1.21 -3.71 -18.52
C THR A 76 1.90 -2.40 -18.15
N LEU A 77 2.74 -2.38 -17.10
CA LEU A 77 3.48 -1.18 -16.69
C LEU A 77 4.37 -0.65 -17.83
N ARG A 78 5.08 -1.53 -18.53
CA ARG A 78 5.94 -1.15 -19.66
C ARG A 78 5.16 -0.57 -20.84
N SER A 79 3.91 -0.98 -21.02
CA SER A 79 3.05 -0.54 -22.12
C SER A 79 2.22 0.71 -21.83
N LEU A 80 2.33 1.28 -20.60
CA LEU A 80 1.61 2.50 -20.26
C LEU A 80 2.16 3.69 -21.05
N ASP A 81 1.25 4.41 -21.70
CA ASP A 81 1.50 5.66 -22.43
C ASP A 81 0.97 6.90 -21.71
N VAL A 82 0.54 6.73 -20.48
CA VAL A 82 0.02 7.80 -19.61
C VAL A 82 1.00 8.16 -18.50
N PRO A 83 1.03 9.42 -18.05
CA PRO A 83 1.82 9.81 -16.90
C PRO A 83 1.41 9.06 -15.63
N VAL A 84 2.37 8.62 -14.83
CA VAL A 84 2.16 7.87 -13.59
C VAL A 84 2.94 8.52 -12.44
N LEU A 85 2.28 8.76 -11.31
CA LEU A 85 2.93 9.11 -10.06
C LEU A 85 2.98 7.87 -9.15
N VAL A 86 4.19 7.47 -8.77
CA VAL A 86 4.45 6.39 -7.82
C VAL A 86 4.83 7.02 -6.48
N VAL A 87 4.08 6.69 -5.42
CA VAL A 87 4.34 7.20 -4.06
C VAL A 87 4.54 6.01 -3.13
N GLY A 88 5.64 6.01 -2.39
CA GLY A 88 5.94 5.00 -1.37
C GLY A 88 6.47 5.62 -0.08
N GLY A 89 6.48 4.86 1.00
CA GLY A 89 7.10 5.25 2.27
C GLY A 89 8.46 4.58 2.45
N SER A 90 9.46 5.28 2.99
CA SER A 90 10.81 4.74 3.22
C SER A 90 10.84 3.66 4.31
N LEU A 91 9.83 3.62 5.17
CA LEU A 91 9.67 2.63 6.25
C LEU A 91 8.58 1.60 5.96
N ASP A 92 8.09 1.51 4.72
CA ASP A 92 7.10 0.50 4.32
C ASP A 92 7.73 -0.91 4.33
N THR A 93 7.29 -1.77 5.25
CA THR A 93 7.76 -3.16 5.35
C THR A 93 6.90 -4.16 4.58
N LEU A 94 5.70 -3.77 4.14
CA LEU A 94 4.80 -4.63 3.36
C LEU A 94 5.13 -4.59 1.87
N THR A 95 5.33 -3.38 1.35
CA THR A 95 5.80 -3.11 -0.01
C THR A 95 7.01 -2.18 0.07
N PRO A 96 8.21 -2.72 0.35
CA PRO A 96 9.41 -1.92 0.58
C PRO A 96 9.69 -0.96 -0.58
N PRO A 97 10.43 0.15 -0.33
CA PRO A 97 10.70 1.21 -1.33
C PRO A 97 11.17 0.68 -2.68
N GLU A 98 11.94 -0.40 -2.69
CA GLU A 98 12.45 -1.06 -3.90
C GLU A 98 11.31 -1.52 -4.84
N ARG A 99 10.10 -1.77 -4.30
CA ARG A 99 8.93 -2.10 -5.14
C ARG A 99 8.36 -0.88 -5.84
N SER A 100 8.39 0.28 -5.19
CA SER A 100 8.02 1.54 -5.83
C SER A 100 9.04 1.95 -6.88
N GLU A 101 10.32 1.75 -6.61
CA GLU A 101 11.43 1.96 -7.56
C GLU A 101 11.31 1.03 -8.77
N GLU A 102 11.00 -0.26 -8.57
CA GLU A 102 10.74 -1.23 -9.63
C GLU A 102 9.58 -0.79 -10.53
N ILE A 103 8.45 -0.36 -9.94
CA ILE A 103 7.29 0.14 -10.69
C ILE A 103 7.69 1.37 -11.52
N ALA A 104 8.39 2.32 -10.92
CA ALA A 104 8.84 3.52 -11.62
C ALA A 104 9.81 3.19 -12.75
N ALA A 105 10.75 2.27 -12.54
CA ALA A 105 11.70 1.84 -13.56
C ALA A 105 11.04 1.11 -14.74
N LEU A 106 9.92 0.41 -14.50
CA LEU A 106 9.16 -0.26 -15.55
C LEU A 106 8.25 0.67 -16.33
N THR A 107 7.87 1.82 -15.77
CA THR A 107 6.84 2.72 -16.32
C THR A 107 7.49 3.91 -17.04
N PRO A 108 7.34 4.05 -18.38
CA PRO A 108 8.10 5.03 -19.19
C PRO A 108 7.91 6.48 -18.76
N ALA A 109 6.69 6.88 -18.42
CA ALA A 109 6.33 8.25 -18.04
C ALA A 109 6.01 8.36 -16.55
N SER A 110 6.89 7.84 -15.69
CA SER A 110 6.68 7.84 -14.24
C SER A 110 7.46 8.93 -13.52
N GLN A 111 6.88 9.39 -12.41
CA GLN A 111 7.54 10.17 -11.37
C GLN A 111 7.51 9.35 -10.08
N LEU A 112 8.64 9.25 -9.39
CA LEU A 112 8.75 8.52 -8.12
C LEU A 112 8.93 9.49 -6.96
N LEU A 113 8.15 9.29 -5.90
CA LEU A 113 8.30 9.99 -4.62
C LEU A 113 8.37 8.96 -3.49
N ILE A 114 9.50 8.88 -2.82
CA ILE A 114 9.63 8.13 -1.56
C ILE A 114 9.55 9.14 -0.41
N LEU A 115 8.56 8.96 0.45
CA LEU A 115 8.31 9.78 1.62
C LEU A 115 9.15 9.26 2.80
N GLU A 116 10.10 10.08 3.26
CA GLU A 116 11.02 9.73 4.33
C GLU A 116 10.29 9.60 5.68
N GLY A 117 10.61 8.55 6.45
CA GLY A 117 10.01 8.29 7.76
C GLY A 117 8.57 7.77 7.73
N VAL A 118 8.01 7.47 6.56
CA VAL A 118 6.62 7.08 6.35
C VAL A 118 6.51 5.57 6.11
N GLY A 119 5.50 4.92 6.69
CA GLY A 119 5.19 3.51 6.50
C GLY A 119 4.28 3.23 5.31
N HIS A 120 3.51 2.14 5.39
CA HIS A 120 2.67 1.66 4.29
C HIS A 120 1.44 2.55 4.01
N LEU A 121 0.88 3.16 5.06
CA LEU A 121 -0.33 3.97 4.93
C LEU A 121 0.01 5.45 4.68
N SER A 122 0.80 5.72 3.66
CA SER A 122 1.36 7.03 3.34
C SER A 122 0.32 8.15 3.27
N THR A 123 -0.88 7.87 2.78
CA THR A 123 -1.99 8.84 2.70
C THR A 123 -2.55 9.22 4.08
N LEU A 124 -2.38 8.39 5.09
CA LEU A 124 -2.81 8.62 6.46
C LEU A 124 -1.68 9.20 7.32
N GLU A 125 -0.45 8.76 7.07
CA GLU A 125 0.73 9.18 7.84
C GLU A 125 1.26 10.54 7.40
N ALA A 126 1.21 10.83 6.09
CA ALA A 126 1.72 12.07 5.49
C ALA A 126 0.72 12.68 4.51
N PRO A 127 -0.52 13.00 4.93
CA PRO A 127 -1.60 13.42 4.03
C PRO A 127 -1.25 14.68 3.25
N GLN A 128 -0.57 15.65 3.87
CA GLN A 128 -0.19 16.89 3.21
C GLN A 128 0.85 16.64 2.11
N ALA A 129 1.90 15.88 2.39
CA ALA A 129 2.95 15.55 1.42
C ALA A 129 2.38 14.79 0.20
N VAL A 130 1.47 13.83 0.43
CA VAL A 130 0.78 13.12 -0.66
C VAL A 130 -0.11 14.07 -1.46
N THR A 131 -0.85 14.96 -0.79
CA THR A 131 -1.72 15.94 -1.46
C THR A 131 -0.91 16.91 -2.33
N ASP A 132 0.21 17.40 -1.82
CA ASP A 132 1.08 18.33 -2.54
C ASP A 132 1.71 17.65 -3.76
N ALA A 133 2.14 16.39 -3.61
CA ALA A 133 2.65 15.58 -4.73
C ALA A 133 1.59 15.37 -5.82
N LEU A 134 0.36 15.04 -5.44
CA LEU A 134 -0.76 14.87 -6.37
C LEU A 134 -1.09 16.19 -7.09
N ASN A 135 -1.15 17.30 -6.38
CA ASN A 135 -1.41 18.62 -6.97
C ASN A 135 -0.32 19.02 -7.96
N GLY A 136 0.94 18.83 -7.60
CA GLY A 136 2.08 19.08 -8.48
C GLY A 136 2.05 18.23 -9.74
N PHE A 137 1.75 16.94 -9.58
CA PHE A 137 1.64 16.00 -10.70
C PHE A 137 0.50 16.38 -11.66
N ILE A 138 -0.69 16.71 -11.13
CA ILE A 138 -1.83 17.15 -11.95
C ILE A 138 -1.52 18.45 -12.69
N ALA A 139 -0.87 19.41 -12.04
CA ALA A 139 -0.45 20.66 -12.68
C ALA A 139 0.53 20.40 -13.83
N HIS A 140 1.52 19.51 -13.63
CA HIS A 140 2.49 19.11 -14.64
C HIS A 140 1.81 18.52 -15.89
N ILE A 141 0.86 17.59 -15.72
CA ILE A 141 0.11 16.97 -16.82
C ILE A 141 -0.67 18.01 -17.62
N ARG A 142 -1.36 18.93 -16.94
CA ARG A 142 -2.14 19.99 -17.60
C ARG A 142 -1.28 20.90 -18.47
N HIS A 143 -0.06 21.21 -18.02
CA HIS A 143 0.87 22.03 -18.81
C HIS A 143 1.50 21.28 -19.99
N ALA A 144 1.68 19.96 -19.87
CA ALA A 144 2.23 19.13 -20.95
C ALA A 144 1.21 18.83 -22.07
N SER A 145 -0.09 19.05 -21.81
CA SER A 145 -1.19 18.75 -22.76
C SER A 145 -1.73 19.99 -23.49
N GLY A 146 -1.19 21.20 -23.23
CA GLY A 146 -1.56 22.46 -23.88
C GLY A 146 -0.43 22.99 -24.73
#